data_dc806a2c27b0f1a76273998b898db4e2
#
_entry.id   dc806a2c27b0f1a76273998b898db4e2
#
_cell.length_a   1.000
_cell.length_b   1.000
_cell.length_c   1.000
_cell.angle_alpha   90.00
_cell.angle_beta   90.00
_cell.angle_gamma   90.00
#
_symmetry.space_group_name_H-M   'P 1'
#
loop_
_entity.id
_entity.type
_entity.pdbx_description
1 polymer ?
#
loop_
_entity_poly.entity_id
_entity_poly.type
_entity_poly.pdbx_seq_one_letter_code
_entity_poly.pdbx_strand_id
1 'polypeptide(L)'
;MHTIEYDAASNILNVRLAGQWTQAEFDAFETEFLTMAKKLESEGGTAGLLSDSRDFLVQSPDIAKQFEALPGKTRHAFKATAIVAGSVLNKMQANRTLVSDHLQIFMDVAEARDWLRSALSPDAAAA
;
A
#
# COMPACT_ATOMS: atom_id res chain seq x y z
N MET A 1 -14.80 1.09 -3.84
CA MET A 1 -14.79 -0.30 -3.32
C MET A 1 -13.39 -0.65 -2.85
N HIS A 2 -13.26 -1.24 -1.67
CA HIS A 2 -11.96 -1.67 -1.14
C HIS A 2 -12.10 -3.01 -0.43
N THR A 3 -10.99 -3.73 -0.35
CA THR A 3 -10.84 -4.89 0.53
C THR A 3 -9.52 -4.79 1.28
N ILE A 4 -9.49 -5.25 2.52
CA ILE A 4 -8.30 -5.29 3.36
C ILE A 4 -8.23 -6.67 3.99
N GLU A 5 -7.17 -7.43 3.67
CA GLU A 5 -6.98 -8.80 4.17
C GLU A 5 -5.51 -9.00 4.58
N TYR A 6 -5.31 -9.44 5.82
CA TYR A 6 -3.97 -9.75 6.29
C TYR A 6 -3.67 -11.24 6.12
N ASP A 7 -2.57 -11.54 5.43
CA ASP A 7 -2.06 -12.90 5.29
C ASP A 7 -0.92 -13.11 6.28
N ALA A 8 -1.19 -13.87 7.34
CA ALA A 8 -0.22 -14.13 8.39
C ALA A 8 0.97 -14.97 7.89
N ALA A 9 0.75 -15.87 6.94
CA ALA A 9 1.81 -16.74 6.44
C ALA A 9 2.91 -15.94 5.73
N SER A 10 2.55 -14.93 4.95
CA SER A 10 3.49 -14.07 4.25
C SER A 10 3.82 -12.79 5.02
N ASN A 11 3.08 -12.48 6.09
CA ASN A 11 3.14 -11.21 6.82
C ASN A 11 2.90 -10.01 5.90
N ILE A 12 1.91 -10.12 5.03
CA ILE A 12 1.55 -9.07 4.07
C ILE A 12 0.09 -8.67 4.28
N LEU A 13 -0.14 -7.37 4.44
CA LEU A 13 -1.48 -6.80 4.38
C LEU A 13 -1.83 -6.54 2.91
N ASN A 14 -2.85 -7.26 2.42
CA ASN A 14 -3.31 -7.13 1.05
C ASN A 14 -4.48 -6.15 1.00
N VAL A 15 -4.31 -5.08 0.24
CA VAL A 15 -5.33 -4.06 0.04
C VAL A 15 -5.67 -4.00 -1.44
N ARG A 16 -6.95 -3.95 -1.76
CA ARG A 16 -7.40 -3.71 -3.13
C ARG A 16 -8.28 -2.47 -3.16
N LEU A 17 -8.00 -1.60 -4.11
CA LEU A 17 -8.72 -0.36 -4.34
C LEU A 17 -9.35 -0.40 -5.73
N ALA A 18 -10.63 -0.02 -5.85
CA ALA A 18 -11.32 -0.01 -7.14
C ALA A 18 -12.33 1.14 -7.19
N GLY A 19 -12.50 1.69 -8.39
CA GLY A 19 -13.49 2.71 -8.68
C GLY A 19 -13.08 4.12 -8.30
N GLN A 20 -14.03 5.04 -8.40
CA GLN A 20 -13.89 6.43 -7.97
C GLN A 20 -14.62 6.61 -6.66
N TRP A 21 -13.98 7.21 -5.67
CA TRP A 21 -14.47 7.21 -4.29
C TRP A 21 -15.12 8.52 -3.90
N THR A 22 -16.14 8.39 -3.05
CA THR A 22 -16.72 9.50 -2.28
C THR A 22 -15.90 9.71 -1.00
N GLN A 23 -16.11 10.83 -0.33
CA GLN A 23 -15.49 11.06 0.98
C GLN A 23 -15.90 10.00 2.00
N ALA A 24 -17.16 9.58 2.00
CA ALA A 24 -17.65 8.55 2.91
C ALA A 24 -16.92 7.21 2.70
N GLU A 25 -16.64 6.84 1.46
CA GLU A 25 -15.90 5.62 1.15
C GLU A 25 -14.44 5.72 1.60
N PHE A 26 -13.81 6.88 1.37
CA PHE A 26 -12.46 7.11 1.87
C PHE A 26 -12.41 7.02 3.40
N ASP A 27 -13.34 7.64 4.10
CA ASP A 27 -13.38 7.63 5.57
C ASP A 27 -13.52 6.19 6.11
N ALA A 28 -14.38 5.38 5.50
CA ALA A 28 -14.54 3.98 5.88
C ALA A 28 -13.26 3.18 5.66
N PHE A 29 -12.61 3.38 4.52
CA PHE A 29 -11.32 2.75 4.22
C PHE A 29 -10.24 3.19 5.21
N GLU A 30 -10.11 4.49 5.44
CA GLU A 30 -9.07 5.02 6.32
C GLU A 30 -9.21 4.47 7.74
N THR A 31 -10.42 4.41 8.27
CA THR A 31 -10.68 3.87 9.61
C THR A 31 -10.22 2.42 9.71
N GLU A 32 -10.62 1.59 8.76
CA GLU A 32 -10.26 0.16 8.73
C GLU A 32 -8.75 -0.02 8.52
N PHE A 33 -8.17 0.72 7.58
CA PHE A 33 -6.77 0.63 7.24
C PHE A 33 -5.88 1.07 8.42
N LEU A 34 -6.17 2.20 9.04
CA LEU A 34 -5.38 2.70 10.16
C LEU A 34 -5.51 1.81 11.40
N THR A 35 -6.66 1.20 11.62
CA THR A 35 -6.85 0.23 12.71
C THR A 35 -5.91 -0.96 12.52
N MET A 36 -5.86 -1.52 11.31
CA MET A 36 -4.97 -2.64 11.00
C MET A 36 -3.50 -2.22 11.05
N ALA A 37 -3.17 -1.03 10.55
CA ALA A 37 -1.81 -0.51 10.57
C ALA A 37 -1.30 -0.35 12.02
N LYS A 38 -2.12 0.17 12.92
CA LYS A 38 -1.76 0.30 14.34
C LYS A 38 -1.50 -1.06 14.97
N LYS A 39 -2.31 -2.06 14.65
CA LYS A 39 -2.12 -3.41 15.15
C LYS A 39 -0.77 -3.97 14.68
N LEU A 40 -0.45 -3.84 13.40
CA LEU A 40 0.81 -4.33 12.84
C LEU A 40 2.01 -3.56 13.40
N GLU A 41 1.88 -2.26 13.63
CA GLU A 41 2.91 -1.46 14.27
C GLU A 41 3.18 -1.97 15.70
N SER A 42 2.13 -2.27 16.46
CA SER A 42 2.27 -2.80 17.82
C SER A 42 2.93 -4.18 17.86
N GLU A 43 2.88 -4.90 16.76
CA GLU A 43 3.51 -6.22 16.60
C GLU A 43 4.94 -6.13 16.04
N GLY A 44 5.51 -4.95 15.94
CA GLY A 44 6.90 -4.74 15.54
C GLY A 44 7.11 -4.01 14.22
N GLY A 45 6.06 -3.74 13.45
CA GLY A 45 6.17 -3.03 12.18
C GLY A 45 6.96 -3.76 11.11
N THR A 46 6.92 -5.10 11.10
CA THR A 46 7.69 -5.94 10.17
C THR A 46 6.90 -6.39 8.96
N ALA A 47 5.61 -6.06 8.88
CA ALA A 47 4.73 -6.48 7.80
C ALA A 47 5.02 -5.72 6.50
N GLY A 48 4.63 -6.34 5.39
CA GLY A 48 4.56 -5.68 4.10
C GLY A 48 3.14 -5.21 3.78
N LEU A 49 3.03 -4.22 2.92
CA LEU A 49 1.77 -3.76 2.37
C LEU A 49 1.79 -3.97 0.86
N LEU A 50 0.78 -4.68 0.35
CA LEU A 50 0.56 -4.81 -1.08
C LEU A 50 -0.75 -4.12 -1.42
N SER A 51 -0.68 -3.02 -2.16
CA SER A 51 -1.84 -2.25 -2.58
C SER A 51 -2.11 -2.49 -4.08
N ASP A 52 -3.13 -3.28 -4.38
CA ASP A 52 -3.56 -3.52 -5.76
C ASP A 52 -4.51 -2.41 -6.18
N SER A 53 -3.98 -1.45 -6.94
CA SER A 53 -4.69 -0.27 -7.42
C SER A 53 -4.97 -0.32 -8.91
N ARG A 54 -4.95 -1.52 -9.52
CA ARG A 54 -5.15 -1.66 -10.98
C ARG A 54 -6.51 -1.16 -11.45
N ASP A 55 -7.53 -1.29 -10.64
CA ASP A 55 -8.89 -0.85 -10.94
C ASP A 55 -9.28 0.47 -10.27
N PHE A 56 -8.31 1.13 -9.66
CA PHE A 56 -8.50 2.41 -8.98
C PHE A 56 -8.47 3.54 -10.00
N LEU A 57 -9.59 4.25 -10.13
CA LEU A 57 -9.72 5.33 -11.09
C LEU A 57 -9.07 6.62 -10.57
N VAL A 58 -8.93 7.61 -11.45
CA VAL A 58 -8.47 8.94 -11.06
C VAL A 58 -9.45 9.52 -10.05
N GLN A 59 -8.94 9.93 -8.91
CA GLN A 59 -9.74 10.47 -7.81
C GLN A 59 -9.84 11.99 -7.88
N SER A 60 -10.84 12.57 -7.21
CA SER A 60 -10.90 14.01 -7.04
C SER A 60 -9.64 14.52 -6.34
N PRO A 61 -9.26 15.80 -6.53
CA PRO A 61 -8.07 16.34 -5.87
C PRO A 61 -8.09 16.20 -4.35
N ASP A 62 -9.25 16.36 -3.72
CA ASP A 62 -9.38 16.24 -2.26
C ASP A 62 -9.14 14.81 -1.79
N ILE A 63 -9.70 13.82 -2.48
CA ILE A 63 -9.48 12.41 -2.16
C ILE A 63 -8.02 12.02 -2.44
N ALA A 64 -7.46 12.45 -3.57
CA ALA A 64 -6.08 12.16 -3.92
C ALA A 64 -5.10 12.65 -2.85
N LYS A 65 -5.31 13.87 -2.32
CA LYS A 65 -4.48 14.42 -1.23
C LYS A 65 -4.55 13.59 0.04
N GLN A 66 -5.74 13.08 0.36
CA GLN A 66 -5.91 12.24 1.54
C GLN A 66 -5.18 10.90 1.40
N PHE A 67 -5.17 10.32 0.20
CA PHE A 67 -4.35 9.13 -0.08
C PHE A 67 -2.86 9.41 0.04
N GLU A 68 -2.39 10.54 -0.46
CA GLU A 68 -0.99 10.94 -0.39
C GLU A 68 -0.50 11.09 1.05
N ALA A 69 -1.38 11.40 1.99
CA ALA A 69 -1.06 11.54 3.40
C ALA A 69 -0.94 10.21 4.14
N LEU A 70 -1.50 9.12 3.61
CA LEU A 70 -1.52 7.84 4.30
C LEU A 70 -0.14 7.25 4.59
N PRO A 71 0.84 7.26 3.65
CA PRO A 71 2.16 6.72 3.96
C PRO A 71 2.83 7.36 5.18
N GLY A 72 2.64 8.67 5.37
CA GLY A 72 3.15 9.36 6.55
C GLY A 72 2.50 8.91 7.85
N LYS A 73 1.20 8.56 7.80
CA LYS A 73 0.46 8.09 8.96
C LYS A 73 0.79 6.65 9.35
N THR A 74 1.35 5.87 8.43
CA THR A 74 1.58 4.43 8.61
C THR A 74 3.04 4.03 8.45
N ARG A 75 3.97 4.98 8.48
CA ARG A 75 5.38 4.71 8.15
C ARG A 75 6.09 3.75 9.10
N HIS A 76 5.58 3.56 10.31
CA HIS A 76 6.14 2.61 11.28
C HIS A 76 5.39 1.27 11.31
N ALA A 77 4.30 1.16 10.54
CA ALA A 77 3.48 -0.06 10.48
C ALA A 77 4.03 -1.08 9.50
N PHE A 78 4.65 -0.62 8.41
CA PHE A 78 5.10 -1.49 7.32
C PHE A 78 6.60 -1.33 7.06
N LYS A 79 7.28 -2.48 6.94
CA LYS A 79 8.70 -2.51 6.57
C LYS A 79 8.89 -2.17 5.09
N ALA A 80 7.96 -2.58 4.24
CA ALA A 80 8.00 -2.32 2.81
C ALA A 80 6.58 -2.24 2.25
N THR A 81 6.40 -1.41 1.22
CA THR A 81 5.11 -1.22 0.55
C THR A 81 5.28 -1.36 -0.95
N ALA A 82 4.46 -2.19 -1.57
CA ALA A 82 4.36 -2.33 -3.01
C ALA A 82 2.98 -1.86 -3.49
N ILE A 83 2.96 -0.99 -4.48
CA ILE A 83 1.72 -0.53 -5.11
C ILE A 83 1.69 -1.05 -6.54
N VAL A 84 0.59 -1.67 -6.95
CA VAL A 84 0.39 -2.13 -8.31
C VAL A 84 -0.52 -1.14 -9.03
N ALA A 85 0.03 -0.43 -10.01
CA ALA A 85 -0.68 0.59 -10.79
C ALA A 85 -1.40 -0.03 -12.00
N GLY A 86 -2.49 0.61 -12.43
CA GLY A 86 -3.29 0.13 -13.56
C GLY A 86 -2.78 0.58 -14.93
N SER A 87 -1.89 1.56 -14.99
CA SER A 87 -1.37 2.07 -16.25
C SER A 87 0.03 2.65 -16.08
N VAL A 88 0.77 2.76 -17.19
CA VAL A 88 2.10 3.39 -17.20
C VAL A 88 2.01 4.83 -16.72
N LEU A 89 0.98 5.57 -17.11
CA LEU A 89 0.79 6.95 -16.69
C LEU A 89 0.58 7.03 -15.17
N ASN A 90 -0.26 6.18 -14.61
CA ASN A 90 -0.50 6.12 -13.18
C ASN A 90 0.78 5.76 -12.43
N LYS A 91 1.55 4.81 -12.95
CA LYS A 91 2.85 4.44 -12.37
C LYS A 91 3.80 5.63 -12.36
N MET A 92 3.89 6.36 -13.46
CA MET A 92 4.78 7.53 -13.56
C MET A 92 4.38 8.63 -12.58
N GLN A 93 3.09 8.89 -12.43
CA GLN A 93 2.59 9.89 -11.48
C GLN A 93 2.86 9.47 -10.04
N ALA A 94 2.62 8.21 -9.70
CA ALA A 94 2.90 7.68 -8.37
C ALA A 94 4.40 7.71 -8.04
N ASN A 95 5.26 7.41 -9.01
CA ASN A 95 6.71 7.46 -8.83
C ASN A 95 7.21 8.85 -8.46
N ARG A 96 6.53 9.90 -8.89
CA ARG A 96 6.92 11.29 -8.56
C ARG A 96 6.66 11.66 -7.11
N THR A 97 5.65 11.04 -6.49
CA THR A 97 5.13 11.47 -5.18
C THR A 97 5.32 10.45 -4.07
N LEU A 98 5.43 9.16 -4.40
CA LEU A 98 5.33 8.09 -3.41
C LEU A 98 6.57 7.22 -3.27
N VAL A 99 7.46 7.18 -4.26
CA VAL A 99 8.61 6.26 -4.23
C VAL A 99 9.64 6.66 -3.18
N SER A 100 10.05 5.69 -2.38
CA SER A 100 11.14 5.77 -1.43
C SER A 100 11.85 4.41 -1.42
N ASP A 101 12.88 4.24 -0.58
CA ASP A 101 13.57 2.95 -0.43
C ASP A 101 12.62 1.85 0.06
N HIS A 102 11.53 2.22 0.73
CA HIS A 102 10.58 1.28 1.33
C HIS A 102 9.28 1.16 0.54
N LEU A 103 9.09 1.94 -0.52
CA LEU A 103 7.87 1.94 -1.32
C LEU A 103 8.23 1.92 -2.80
N GLN A 104 7.74 0.91 -3.51
CA GLN A 104 7.96 0.73 -4.95
C GLN A 104 6.63 0.58 -5.69
N ILE A 105 6.61 1.03 -6.93
CA ILE A 105 5.42 0.95 -7.80
C ILE A 105 5.67 -0.10 -8.88
N PHE A 106 4.71 -0.98 -9.06
CA PHE A 106 4.74 -2.08 -10.04
C PHE A 106 3.54 -2.01 -10.97
N MET A 107 3.60 -2.75 -12.06
CA MET A 107 2.44 -2.96 -12.95
C MET A 107 1.98 -4.41 -12.94
N ASP A 108 2.71 -5.29 -12.26
CA ASP A 108 2.43 -6.72 -12.16
C ASP A 108 2.40 -7.14 -10.69
N VAL A 109 1.33 -7.81 -10.29
CA VAL A 109 1.15 -8.28 -8.92
C VAL A 109 2.23 -9.29 -8.53
N ALA A 110 2.61 -10.20 -9.44
CA ALA A 110 3.62 -11.21 -9.15
C ALA A 110 4.98 -10.56 -8.86
N GLU A 111 5.39 -9.58 -9.65
CA GLU A 111 6.62 -8.82 -9.41
C GLU A 111 6.58 -8.08 -8.08
N ALA A 112 5.44 -7.48 -7.76
CA ALA A 112 5.25 -6.78 -6.49
C ALA A 112 5.40 -7.73 -5.29
N ARG A 113 4.80 -8.91 -5.36
CA ARG A 113 4.92 -9.93 -4.32
C ARG A 113 6.34 -10.42 -4.15
N ASP A 114 7.04 -10.68 -5.25
CA ASP A 114 8.43 -11.14 -5.21
C ASP A 114 9.34 -10.10 -4.57
N TRP A 115 9.14 -8.83 -4.93
CA TRP A 115 9.89 -7.74 -4.31
C TRP A 115 9.61 -7.65 -2.80
N LEU A 116 8.34 -7.76 -2.39
CA LEU A 116 7.98 -7.73 -0.97
C LEU A 116 8.61 -8.89 -0.20
N ARG A 117 8.58 -10.11 -0.75
CA ARG A 117 9.20 -11.27 -0.11
C ARG A 117 10.68 -11.02 0.15
N SER A 118 11.40 -10.48 -0.84
CA SER A 118 12.81 -10.12 -0.68
C SER A 118 12.99 -9.03 0.36
N ALA A 119 12.17 -7.98 0.33
CA ALA A 119 12.28 -6.86 1.25
C ALA A 119 11.96 -7.25 2.71
N LEU A 120 11.08 -8.23 2.91
CA LEU A 120 10.70 -8.71 4.23
C LEU A 120 11.60 -9.84 4.74
N SER A 121 12.46 -10.40 3.90
CA SER A 121 13.38 -11.45 4.29
C SER A 121 14.38 -10.94 5.33
N PRO A 122 14.70 -11.74 6.37
CA PRO A 122 15.77 -11.38 7.31
C PRO A 122 17.12 -11.14 6.63
N ASP A 123 17.40 -11.81 5.52
CA ASP A 123 18.64 -11.66 4.76
C ASP A 123 18.75 -10.28 4.10
N ALA A 124 17.64 -9.64 3.76
CA ALA A 124 17.62 -8.29 3.20
C ALA A 124 18.22 -7.26 4.16
N ALA A 125 18.08 -7.46 5.46
CA ALA A 125 18.63 -6.57 6.48
C ALA A 125 20.14 -6.73 6.67
N ALA A 126 20.70 -7.88 6.26
CA ALA A 126 22.13 -8.18 6.37
C ALA A 126 22.91 -7.79 5.10
N ALA A 127 22.20 -7.52 4.03
CA ALA A 127 22.79 -7.06 2.79
C ALA A 127 22.94 -5.55 2.79
#